data_a7cdee4aab9975df4fa47f05638d9749
#
_entry.id   a7cdee4aab9975df4fa47f05638d9749
#
_cell.length_a   1.000
_cell.length_b   1.000
_cell.length_c   1.000
_cell.angle_alpha   90.00
_cell.angle_beta   90.00
_cell.angle_gamma   90.00
#
_symmetry.space_group_name_H-M   'P 1'
#
loop_
_entity.id
_entity.type
_entity.pdbx_description
1 polymer ?
#
loop_
_entity_poly.entity_id
_entity_poly.type
_entity_poly.pdbx_seq_one_letter_code
_entity_poly.pdbx_strand_id
1 'polypeptide(L)'
;PQFRSSAASDVYKRQSSDGSRTTSELIPTSDPTWNGALSTYTQSATNTLLDAYVTYEKSYDDASLNAVAGYSYQAFEFDNYSYDSEAEEDGNDFEFIDKSKNVLLSYFGRVNYDLKGKYLFTATMRADASSKLNPDDRWGFFPSFAMAWNVDQEDFFKGDIFDSLKLRLGYGQVGNVNGLGDYKFLTRYTGSTSTAYYQFGNSFYQTFRPEPINPDLRWEIGETLNLGIDYSMFNSKLNGSVNIYQKTTKDLIAYTLVDPFTNFGNRIDANIGDMENKGIELTFNVPLMQTDDY
;
A
#
# COMPACT_ATOMS: atom_id res chain seq x y z
N PRO A 1 30.92 19.05 20.08
CA PRO A 1 29.83 18.21 19.57
C PRO A 1 28.69 19.09 19.09
N GLN A 2 28.48 19.15 17.77
CA GLN A 2 27.35 19.87 17.21
C GLN A 2 26.14 18.94 17.28
N PHE A 3 25.18 19.31 18.10
CA PHE A 3 23.85 18.70 18.06
C PHE A 3 23.07 19.37 16.92
N ARG A 4 22.64 18.59 15.92
CA ARG A 4 21.69 19.05 14.93
C ARG A 4 20.37 18.34 15.19
N SER A 5 19.33 19.10 15.49
CA SER A 5 17.96 18.63 15.48
C SER A 5 17.22 19.43 14.41
N SER A 6 16.52 18.77 13.52
CA SER A 6 15.64 19.39 12.56
C SER A 6 14.25 18.81 12.71
N ALA A 7 13.25 19.66 12.62
CA ALA A 7 11.85 19.27 12.52
C ALA A 7 11.34 19.73 11.15
N ALA A 8 10.68 18.84 10.44
CA ALA A 8 10.00 19.17 9.20
C ALA A 8 8.56 18.71 9.29
N SER A 9 7.65 19.51 8.77
CA SER A 9 6.26 19.12 8.56
C SER A 9 5.85 19.54 7.16
N ASP A 10 5.31 18.59 6.42
CA ASP A 10 4.84 18.82 5.06
C ASP A 10 3.36 18.48 4.97
N VAL A 11 2.60 19.37 4.35
CA VAL A 11 1.18 19.17 4.08
C VAL A 11 0.98 19.22 2.57
N TYR A 12 0.53 18.12 1.99
CA TYR A 12 0.22 18.02 0.57
C TYR A 12 -1.26 17.72 0.37
N LYS A 13 -1.88 18.50 -0.51
CA LYS A 13 -3.21 18.19 -1.02
C LYS A 13 -3.11 18.04 -2.54
N ARG A 14 -3.41 16.86 -3.05
CA ARG A 14 -3.58 16.62 -4.48
C ARG A 14 -5.05 16.33 -4.75
N GLN A 15 -5.64 17.11 -5.62
CA GLN A 15 -6.98 16.89 -6.12
C GLN A 15 -6.88 16.66 -7.63
N SER A 16 -7.44 15.56 -8.12
CA SER A 16 -7.70 15.33 -9.53
C SER A 16 -9.21 15.25 -9.72
N SER A 17 -9.75 16.09 -10.58
CA SER A 17 -11.13 15.95 -11.06
C SER A 17 -11.03 15.47 -12.50
N ASP A 18 -11.61 14.32 -12.79
CA ASP A 18 -11.81 13.84 -14.14
C ASP A 18 -13.31 13.87 -14.41
N GLY A 19 -13.74 14.77 -15.27
CA GLY A 19 -15.13 14.92 -15.65
C GLY A 19 -15.27 14.57 -17.13
N SER A 20 -15.88 13.44 -17.44
CA SER A 20 -16.33 13.19 -18.79
C SER A 20 -17.83 13.47 -18.86
N ARG A 21 -18.21 14.52 -19.60
CA ARG A 21 -19.60 14.74 -19.99
C ARG A 21 -19.79 14.11 -21.35
N THR A 22 -20.41 12.95 -21.42
CA THR A 22 -20.89 12.39 -22.68
C THR A 22 -22.33 12.85 -22.85
N THR A 23 -22.52 13.86 -23.66
CA THR A 23 -23.85 14.21 -24.16
C THR A 23 -24.03 13.40 -25.45
N SER A 24 -24.77 12.31 -25.40
CA SER A 24 -25.27 11.76 -26.65
C SER A 24 -26.34 12.73 -27.16
N GLU A 25 -26.03 13.44 -28.26
CA GLU A 25 -27.06 14.22 -28.94
C GLU A 25 -28.24 13.29 -29.25
N LEU A 26 -29.45 13.81 -29.04
CA LEU A 26 -30.70 13.18 -29.44
C LEU A 26 -30.59 12.81 -30.92
N ILE A 27 -30.32 11.56 -31.21
CA ILE A 27 -30.40 11.05 -32.57
C ILE A 27 -31.88 10.88 -32.85
N PRO A 28 -32.48 11.63 -33.76
CA PRO A 28 -33.87 11.43 -34.15
C PRO A 28 -33.99 10.01 -34.70
N THR A 29 -34.59 9.12 -33.93
CA THR A 29 -34.90 7.78 -34.41
C THR A 29 -36.24 7.80 -35.10
N SER A 30 -36.48 6.83 -35.98
CA SER A 30 -37.82 6.62 -36.58
C SER A 30 -38.83 6.07 -35.58
N ASP A 31 -38.40 5.84 -34.31
CA ASP A 31 -39.25 5.43 -33.21
C ASP A 31 -39.72 6.69 -32.44
N PRO A 32 -41.02 7.03 -32.48
CA PRO A 32 -41.57 8.22 -31.83
C PRO A 32 -41.58 8.12 -30.29
N THR A 33 -41.26 6.96 -29.72
CA THR A 33 -41.24 6.73 -28.27
C THR A 33 -39.85 6.91 -27.64
N TRP A 34 -38.78 6.99 -28.45
CA TRP A 34 -37.42 7.15 -27.95
C TRP A 34 -36.84 8.51 -28.29
N ASN A 35 -36.66 9.36 -27.28
CA ASN A 35 -36.16 10.73 -27.42
C ASN A 35 -34.63 10.87 -27.20
N GLY A 36 -33.91 9.78 -27.02
CA GLY A 36 -32.49 9.75 -26.71
C GLY A 36 -32.18 9.65 -25.19
N ALA A 37 -30.94 9.43 -24.82
CA ALA A 37 -30.50 9.35 -23.44
C ALA A 37 -29.45 10.43 -23.14
N LEU A 38 -29.51 11.00 -21.93
CA LEU A 38 -28.49 11.90 -21.40
C LEU A 38 -27.75 11.17 -20.28
N SER A 39 -26.46 10.96 -20.46
CA SER A 39 -25.59 10.42 -19.41
C SER A 39 -24.59 11.48 -18.97
N THR A 40 -24.48 11.68 -17.67
CA THR A 40 -23.50 12.59 -17.07
C THR A 40 -22.73 11.84 -16.00
N TYR A 41 -21.42 11.88 -16.09
CA TYR A 41 -20.51 11.29 -15.13
C TYR A 41 -19.52 12.34 -14.62
N THR A 42 -19.36 12.40 -13.30
CA THR A 42 -18.37 13.27 -12.66
C THR A 42 -17.65 12.48 -11.59
N GLN A 43 -16.33 12.50 -11.62
CA GLN A 43 -15.47 11.84 -10.64
C GLN A 43 -14.49 12.85 -10.07
N SER A 44 -14.33 12.85 -8.75
CA SER A 44 -13.31 13.63 -8.06
C SER A 44 -12.54 12.74 -7.09
N ALA A 45 -11.23 12.77 -7.15
CA ALA A 45 -10.34 12.10 -6.22
C ALA A 45 -9.46 13.13 -5.50
N THR A 46 -9.53 13.15 -4.17
CA THR A 46 -8.71 14.04 -3.33
C THR A 46 -7.83 13.22 -2.42
N ASN A 47 -6.53 13.48 -2.45
CA ASN A 47 -5.56 12.89 -1.53
C ASN A 47 -4.97 14.00 -0.67
N THR A 48 -5.10 13.89 0.64
CA THR A 48 -4.54 14.82 1.63
C THR A 48 -3.47 14.09 2.42
N LEU A 49 -2.26 14.63 2.43
CA LEU A 49 -1.11 14.09 3.17
C LEU A 49 -0.60 15.15 4.15
N LEU A 50 -0.39 14.74 5.40
CA LEU A 50 0.32 15.50 6.43
C LEU A 50 1.41 14.61 7.02
N ASP A 51 2.66 15.03 6.86
CA ASP A 51 3.82 14.41 7.48
C ASP A 51 4.47 15.37 8.47
N ALA A 52 4.76 14.88 9.67
CA ALA A 52 5.49 15.61 10.69
C ALA A 52 6.56 14.70 11.30
N TYR A 53 7.80 15.13 11.31
CA TYR A 53 8.89 14.34 11.88
C TYR A 53 9.97 15.19 12.50
N VAL A 54 10.71 14.56 13.41
CA VAL A 54 11.88 15.14 14.09
C VAL A 54 13.07 14.23 13.79
N THR A 55 14.18 14.85 13.41
CA THR A 55 15.45 14.16 13.20
C THR A 55 16.44 14.59 14.28
N TYR A 56 17.12 13.62 14.85
CA TYR A 56 18.22 13.81 15.78
C TYR A 56 19.49 13.21 15.21
N GLU A 57 20.53 14.00 15.11
CA GLU A 57 21.85 13.57 14.61
C GLU A 57 22.91 13.87 15.64
N LYS A 58 23.77 12.88 15.91
CA LYS A 58 24.92 13.02 16.78
C LYS A 58 26.11 12.25 16.26
N SER A 59 27.22 12.95 16.10
CA SER A 59 28.50 12.35 15.77
C SER A 59 29.39 12.29 17.01
N TYR A 60 30.05 11.17 17.18
CA TYR A 60 31.09 10.88 18.15
C TYR A 60 32.39 10.65 17.40
N ASP A 61 33.53 10.52 18.11
CA ASP A 61 34.81 10.30 17.45
C ASP A 61 34.81 9.04 16.58
N ASP A 62 34.25 7.95 17.10
CA ASP A 62 34.22 6.63 16.45
C ASP A 62 32.83 6.14 16.07
N ALA A 63 31.81 6.99 16.20
CA ALA A 63 30.42 6.55 15.93
C ALA A 63 29.53 7.70 15.46
N SER A 64 28.50 7.37 14.71
CA SER A 64 27.43 8.30 14.39
C SER A 64 26.06 7.70 14.67
N LEU A 65 25.15 8.54 15.16
CA LEU A 65 23.77 8.20 15.45
C LEU A 65 22.86 9.17 14.67
N ASN A 66 21.95 8.60 13.90
CA ASN A 66 20.86 9.32 13.28
C ASN A 66 19.54 8.66 13.71
N ALA A 67 18.64 9.43 14.32
CA ALA A 67 17.34 8.96 14.75
C ALA A 67 16.23 9.87 14.19
N VAL A 68 15.17 9.25 13.69
CA VAL A 68 13.99 9.94 13.18
C VAL A 68 12.77 9.38 13.89
N ALA A 69 11.86 10.25 14.33
CA ALA A 69 10.55 9.86 14.81
C ALA A 69 9.51 10.76 14.16
N GLY A 70 8.39 10.21 13.75
CA GLY A 70 7.40 10.96 13.00
C GLY A 70 6.01 10.37 13.05
N TYR A 71 5.13 11.17 12.48
CA TYR A 71 3.71 10.93 12.31
C TYR A 71 3.32 11.23 10.87
N SER A 72 2.47 10.39 10.28
CA SER A 72 1.91 10.59 8.96
C SER A 72 0.40 10.38 9.02
N TYR A 73 -0.34 11.27 8.39
CA TYR A 73 -1.77 11.15 8.16
C TYR A 73 -2.05 11.28 6.67
N GLN A 74 -2.73 10.30 6.12
CA GLN A 74 -3.12 10.31 4.73
C GLN A 74 -4.62 9.99 4.61
N ALA A 75 -5.36 10.86 3.90
CA ALA A 75 -6.77 10.66 3.60
C ALA A 75 -6.98 10.62 2.09
N PHE A 76 -7.67 9.60 1.64
CA PHE A 76 -8.11 9.41 0.26
C PHE A 76 -9.62 9.58 0.24
N GLU A 77 -10.11 10.55 -0.52
CA GLU A 77 -11.53 10.84 -0.72
C GLU A 77 -11.85 10.64 -2.19
N PHE A 78 -12.90 9.92 -2.44
CA PHE A 78 -13.39 9.63 -3.78
C PHE A 78 -14.89 9.93 -3.84
N ASP A 79 -15.26 10.83 -4.75
CA ASP A 79 -16.64 11.21 -5.02
C ASP A 79 -16.95 10.86 -6.47
N ASN A 80 -17.96 10.04 -6.68
CA ASN A 80 -18.48 9.67 -7.99
C ASN A 80 -19.95 10.04 -8.07
N TYR A 81 -20.32 10.74 -9.12
CA TYR A 81 -21.69 11.06 -9.47
C TYR A 81 -21.95 10.58 -10.88
N SER A 82 -23.01 9.81 -11.07
CA SER A 82 -23.48 9.34 -12.36
C SER A 82 -24.96 9.59 -12.46
N TYR A 83 -25.39 10.18 -13.56
CA TYR A 83 -26.78 10.40 -13.90
C TYR A 83 -27.01 9.88 -15.30
N ASP A 84 -28.01 9.00 -15.44
CA ASP A 84 -28.46 8.48 -16.70
C ASP A 84 -29.99 8.75 -16.82
N SER A 85 -30.39 9.50 -17.86
CA SER A 85 -31.77 9.71 -18.21
C SER A 85 -32.08 8.82 -19.39
N GLU A 86 -32.90 7.81 -19.17
CA GLU A 86 -33.59 7.13 -20.27
C GLU A 86 -34.76 7.99 -20.67
N ALA A 87 -34.77 8.49 -21.91
CA ALA A 87 -35.76 9.39 -22.40
C ALA A 87 -37.08 8.64 -22.79
N GLU A 88 -37.52 7.72 -21.95
CA GLU A 88 -38.83 7.15 -22.02
C GLU A 88 -39.83 7.98 -21.21
N GLU A 89 -41.09 8.02 -21.68
CA GLU A 89 -42.19 8.79 -21.12
C GLU A 89 -42.50 8.49 -19.65
N ASP A 90 -41.88 7.44 -19.07
CA ASP A 90 -42.10 6.97 -17.69
C ASP A 90 -41.06 7.53 -16.66
N GLY A 91 -40.14 8.38 -17.09
CA GLY A 91 -39.29 9.17 -16.17
C GLY A 91 -38.40 8.36 -15.23
N ASN A 92 -37.84 7.24 -15.67
CA ASN A 92 -36.88 6.45 -14.92
C ASN A 92 -35.46 7.05 -15.01
N ASP A 93 -35.30 8.24 -14.44
CA ASP A 93 -33.97 8.81 -14.23
C ASP A 93 -33.20 7.99 -13.17
N PHE A 94 -32.01 7.57 -13.51
CA PHE A 94 -31.13 6.88 -12.58
C PHE A 94 -30.04 7.83 -12.10
N GLU A 95 -30.02 8.07 -10.80
CA GLU A 95 -28.97 8.84 -10.14
C GLU A 95 -28.18 7.93 -9.22
N PHE A 96 -26.86 7.90 -9.38
CA PHE A 96 -25.95 7.14 -8.55
C PHE A 96 -24.90 8.06 -7.95
N ILE A 97 -24.80 8.04 -6.63
CA ILE A 97 -23.80 8.78 -5.87
C ILE A 97 -22.99 7.76 -5.07
N ASP A 98 -21.71 7.69 -5.34
CA ASP A 98 -20.76 6.88 -4.55
C ASP A 98 -19.69 7.78 -3.95
N LYS A 99 -19.62 7.78 -2.63
CA LYS A 99 -18.63 8.54 -1.87
C LYS A 99 -17.91 7.62 -0.94
N SER A 100 -16.60 7.56 -1.10
CA SER A 100 -15.76 6.80 -0.20
C SER A 100 -14.63 7.66 0.36
N LYS A 101 -14.25 7.31 1.59
CA LYS A 101 -13.13 7.92 2.27
C LYS A 101 -12.40 6.87 3.08
N ASN A 102 -11.09 6.73 2.82
CA ASN A 102 -10.23 5.96 3.69
C ASN A 102 -9.10 6.80 4.24
N VAL A 103 -8.66 6.44 5.44
CA VAL A 103 -7.62 7.14 6.18
C VAL A 103 -6.57 6.14 6.60
N LEU A 104 -5.32 6.49 6.38
CA LEU A 104 -4.15 5.82 6.91
C LEU A 104 -3.43 6.76 7.88
N LEU A 105 -3.21 6.29 9.09
CA LEU A 105 -2.50 7.01 10.15
C LEU A 105 -1.30 6.19 10.57
N SER A 106 -0.15 6.83 10.68
CA SER A 106 1.11 6.15 10.95
C SER A 106 1.93 6.87 11.99
N TYR A 107 2.51 6.11 12.92
CA TYR A 107 3.63 6.54 13.75
C TYR A 107 4.85 5.72 13.36
N PHE A 108 5.99 6.38 13.23
CA PHE A 108 7.21 5.68 12.86
C PHE A 108 8.43 6.21 13.61
N GLY A 109 9.38 5.32 13.81
CA GLY A 109 10.69 5.64 14.34
C GLY A 109 11.76 4.82 13.63
N ARG A 110 12.90 5.46 13.35
CA ARG A 110 14.07 4.83 12.77
C ARG A 110 15.32 5.29 13.50
N VAL A 111 16.21 4.36 13.77
CA VAL A 111 17.53 4.63 14.31
C VAL A 111 18.57 4.00 13.38
N ASN A 112 19.53 4.80 12.94
CA ASN A 112 20.72 4.36 12.23
C ASN A 112 21.92 4.60 13.16
N TYR A 113 22.75 3.60 13.31
CA TYR A 113 23.96 3.66 14.10
C TYR A 113 25.14 3.12 13.31
N ASP A 114 26.16 3.94 13.16
CA ASP A 114 27.42 3.57 12.54
C ASP A 114 28.49 3.55 13.60
N LEU A 115 29.20 2.44 13.71
CA LEU A 115 30.34 2.28 14.59
C LEU A 115 31.62 2.08 13.77
N LYS A 116 32.48 3.09 13.78
CA LYS A 116 33.79 3.12 13.11
C LYS A 116 33.78 2.90 11.60
N GLY A 117 32.64 3.13 10.95
CA GLY A 117 32.45 2.77 9.55
C GLY A 117 32.47 1.25 9.29
N LYS A 118 32.67 0.44 10.32
CA LYS A 118 32.76 -1.03 10.25
C LYS A 118 31.41 -1.70 10.40
N TYR A 119 30.64 -1.30 11.43
CA TYR A 119 29.36 -1.91 11.79
C TYR A 119 28.25 -0.90 11.66
N LEU A 120 27.33 -1.19 10.76
CA LEU A 120 26.17 -0.33 10.50
C LEU A 120 24.90 -1.06 10.93
N PHE A 121 24.10 -0.39 11.75
CA PHE A 121 22.84 -0.91 12.26
C PHE A 121 21.70 0.04 11.90
N THR A 122 20.59 -0.51 11.46
CA THR A 122 19.34 0.22 11.28
C THR A 122 18.23 -0.55 11.98
N ALA A 123 17.46 0.13 12.80
CA ALA A 123 16.23 -0.39 13.38
C ALA A 123 15.08 0.56 13.05
N THR A 124 13.95 0.03 12.61
CA THR A 124 12.74 0.80 12.32
C THR A 124 11.55 0.12 12.96
N MET A 125 10.64 0.91 13.53
CA MET A 125 9.32 0.47 13.96
C MET A 125 8.30 1.39 13.33
N ARG A 126 7.25 0.80 12.75
CA ARG A 126 6.11 1.51 12.21
C ARG A 126 4.81 0.94 12.78
N ALA A 127 3.94 1.80 13.24
CA ALA A 127 2.59 1.47 13.67
C ALA A 127 1.61 2.19 12.75
N ASP A 128 0.85 1.44 11.97
CA ASP A 128 -0.10 1.95 10.99
C ASP A 128 -1.53 1.57 11.38
N ALA A 129 -2.45 2.51 11.25
CA ALA A 129 -3.89 2.28 11.41
C ALA A 129 -4.62 2.62 10.13
N SER A 130 -5.46 1.69 9.65
CA SER A 130 -6.26 1.89 8.45
C SER A 130 -7.74 1.92 8.78
N SER A 131 -8.48 2.90 8.25
CA SER A 131 -9.94 2.95 8.38
C SER A 131 -10.68 1.90 7.54
N LYS A 132 -9.98 1.12 6.71
CA LYS A 132 -10.53 -0.01 5.96
C LYS A 132 -10.81 -1.22 6.87
N LEU A 133 -10.19 -1.27 8.04
CA LEU A 133 -10.32 -2.34 9.03
C LEU A 133 -11.22 -1.94 10.19
N ASN A 134 -11.74 -2.95 10.88
CA ASN A 134 -12.52 -2.77 12.09
C ASN A 134 -11.74 -1.94 13.13
N PRO A 135 -12.39 -1.07 13.92
CA PRO A 135 -11.76 -0.34 15.01
C PRO A 135 -10.86 -1.16 15.93
N ASP A 136 -11.21 -2.42 16.20
CA ASP A 136 -10.46 -3.30 17.09
C ASP A 136 -9.19 -3.88 16.43
N ASP A 137 -9.15 -4.02 15.09
CA ASP A 137 -8.08 -4.68 14.34
C ASP A 137 -7.34 -3.73 13.37
N ARG A 138 -7.61 -2.43 13.43
CA ARG A 138 -7.06 -1.45 12.48
C ARG A 138 -5.56 -1.18 12.62
N TRP A 139 -4.97 -1.46 13.79
CA TRP A 139 -3.56 -1.20 14.05
C TRP A 139 -2.68 -2.38 13.65
N GLY A 140 -1.69 -2.12 12.79
CA GLY A 140 -0.61 -3.03 12.45
C GLY A 140 0.74 -2.49 12.98
N PHE A 141 1.64 -3.40 13.40
CA PHE A 141 2.98 -3.08 13.88
C PHE A 141 4.01 -3.77 12.98
N PHE A 142 4.88 -2.99 12.38
CA PHE A 142 5.81 -3.44 11.35
C PHE A 142 7.25 -3.09 11.73
N PRO A 143 7.94 -4.00 12.43
CA PRO A 143 9.35 -3.83 12.75
C PRO A 143 10.25 -4.15 11.56
N SER A 144 11.41 -3.47 11.48
CA SER A 144 12.49 -3.88 10.61
C SER A 144 13.85 -3.67 11.26
N PHE A 145 14.78 -4.50 10.88
CA PHE A 145 16.17 -4.46 11.34
C PHE A 145 17.12 -4.76 10.19
N ALA A 146 18.18 -3.99 10.08
CA ALA A 146 19.26 -4.27 9.15
C ALA A 146 20.62 -4.09 9.84
N MET A 147 21.56 -4.94 9.46
CA MET A 147 22.94 -4.89 9.86
C MET A 147 23.85 -5.02 8.64
N ALA A 148 24.90 -4.22 8.60
CA ALA A 148 25.97 -4.41 7.65
C ALA A 148 27.32 -4.36 8.35
N TRP A 149 28.23 -5.23 7.91
CA TRP A 149 29.59 -5.32 8.38
C TRP A 149 30.57 -5.14 7.21
N ASN A 150 31.34 -4.07 7.26
CA ASN A 150 32.44 -3.81 6.33
C ASN A 150 33.67 -4.59 6.81
N VAL A 151 33.83 -5.81 6.29
CA VAL A 151 34.92 -6.73 6.70
C VAL A 151 36.27 -6.19 6.27
N ASP A 152 36.31 -5.46 5.17
CA ASP A 152 37.49 -4.79 4.64
C ASP A 152 38.09 -3.72 5.59
N GLN A 153 37.29 -3.22 6.55
CA GLN A 153 37.77 -2.27 7.57
C GLN A 153 38.39 -2.94 8.80
N GLU A 154 38.45 -4.27 8.83
CA GLU A 154 39.05 -5.01 9.95
C GLU A 154 40.56 -5.16 9.83
N ASP A 155 41.26 -5.11 10.95
CA ASP A 155 42.73 -5.20 11.00
C ASP A 155 43.28 -6.55 10.49
N PHE A 156 42.45 -7.61 10.53
CA PHE A 156 42.82 -8.93 10.02
C PHE A 156 42.63 -9.06 8.50
N PHE A 157 41.89 -8.12 7.88
CA PHE A 157 41.61 -8.19 6.45
C PHE A 157 42.87 -7.78 5.66
N LYS A 158 43.39 -8.71 4.87
CA LYS A 158 44.48 -8.45 3.94
C LYS A 158 43.91 -8.42 2.53
N GLY A 159 43.92 -7.28 1.90
CA GLY A 159 43.30 -7.02 0.59
C GLY A 159 44.02 -7.66 -0.61
N ASP A 160 44.54 -8.89 -0.47
CA ASP A 160 45.26 -9.54 -1.56
C ASP A 160 44.41 -9.92 -2.76
N ILE A 161 43.14 -10.28 -2.54
CA ILE A 161 42.18 -10.69 -3.58
C ILE A 161 40.97 -9.76 -3.56
N PHE A 162 40.46 -9.46 -2.39
CA PHE A 162 39.28 -8.59 -2.22
C PHE A 162 39.76 -7.17 -1.87
N ASP A 163 39.33 -6.20 -2.68
CA ASP A 163 39.49 -4.77 -2.40
C ASP A 163 38.49 -4.27 -1.37
N SER A 164 37.25 -4.81 -1.44
CA SER A 164 36.21 -4.59 -0.43
C SER A 164 35.35 -5.83 -0.24
N LEU A 165 34.86 -6.00 0.98
CA LEU A 165 33.94 -7.08 1.34
C LEU A 165 32.97 -6.59 2.41
N LYS A 166 31.69 -6.65 2.10
CA LYS A 166 30.62 -6.23 2.99
C LYS A 166 29.57 -7.32 3.14
N LEU A 167 29.27 -7.68 4.36
CA LEU A 167 28.19 -8.61 4.70
C LEU A 167 26.95 -7.83 5.13
N ARG A 168 25.77 -8.27 4.69
CA ARG A 168 24.49 -7.64 5.01
C ARG A 168 23.47 -8.66 5.50
N LEU A 169 22.74 -8.28 6.53
CA LEU A 169 21.57 -9.00 7.04
C LEU A 169 20.42 -7.99 7.14
N GLY A 170 19.27 -8.35 6.63
CA GLY A 170 18.05 -7.52 6.73
C GLY A 170 16.85 -8.39 7.04
N TYR A 171 16.02 -7.92 7.96
CA TYR A 171 14.69 -8.43 8.24
C TYR A 171 13.71 -7.27 8.31
N GLY A 172 12.53 -7.43 7.72
CA GLY A 172 11.50 -6.39 7.80
C GLY A 172 10.12 -6.93 7.55
N GLN A 173 9.16 -6.26 8.19
CA GLN A 173 7.74 -6.47 7.98
C GLN A 173 7.11 -5.23 7.37
N VAL A 174 6.12 -5.43 6.49
CA VAL A 174 5.28 -4.39 5.89
C VAL A 174 3.83 -4.85 5.91
N GLY A 175 2.91 -3.95 6.22
CA GLY A 175 1.48 -4.19 6.15
C GLY A 175 0.91 -3.77 4.80
N ASN A 176 -0.10 -4.49 4.34
CA ASN A 176 -0.86 -4.18 3.14
C ASN A 176 -2.36 -4.34 3.39
N VAL A 177 -3.17 -3.37 2.96
CA VAL A 177 -4.64 -3.40 2.92
C VAL A 177 -5.19 -2.90 1.59
N ASN A 178 -4.34 -2.79 0.56
CA ASN A 178 -4.74 -2.21 -0.72
C ASN A 178 -5.74 -3.09 -1.49
N GLY A 179 -5.74 -4.41 -1.24
CA GLY A 179 -6.72 -5.33 -1.81
C GLY A 179 -8.11 -5.22 -1.19
N LEU A 180 -8.27 -4.47 -0.09
CA LEU A 180 -9.52 -4.32 0.62
C LEU A 180 -10.26 -3.04 0.19
N GLY A 181 -11.55 -3.19 -0.12
CA GLY A 181 -12.45 -2.04 -0.34
C GLY A 181 -12.78 -1.30 0.96
N ASP A 182 -13.29 -0.08 0.81
CA ASP A 182 -13.70 0.73 1.95
C ASP A 182 -14.95 0.18 2.63
N TYR A 183 -15.05 0.33 3.96
CA TYR A 183 -16.23 -0.05 4.77
C TYR A 183 -16.65 -1.53 4.73
N LYS A 184 -15.77 -2.45 4.32
CA LYS A 184 -16.08 -3.89 4.19
C LYS A 184 -16.38 -4.58 5.54
N PHE A 185 -15.98 -4.01 6.65
CA PHE A 185 -16.29 -4.49 8.00
C PHE A 185 -17.65 -4.02 8.51
N LEU A 186 -18.32 -3.08 7.84
CA LEU A 186 -19.63 -2.57 8.23
C LEU A 186 -20.75 -3.43 7.68
N THR A 187 -21.79 -3.65 8.49
CA THR A 187 -23.03 -4.26 8.03
C THR A 187 -23.73 -3.34 7.04
N ARG A 188 -23.97 -3.86 5.83
CA ARG A 188 -24.67 -3.17 4.77
C ARG A 188 -25.84 -3.98 4.27
N TYR A 189 -26.77 -3.31 3.61
CA TYR A 189 -27.93 -3.94 3.02
C TYR A 189 -28.05 -3.55 1.54
N THR A 190 -28.28 -4.55 0.69
CA THR A 190 -28.58 -4.34 -0.71
C THR A 190 -30.10 -4.39 -0.91
N GLY A 191 -30.65 -3.32 -1.50
CA GLY A 191 -32.07 -3.27 -1.90
C GLY A 191 -32.34 -4.15 -3.11
N SER A 192 -33.54 -4.71 -3.20
CA SER A 192 -33.99 -5.39 -4.41
C SER A 192 -34.21 -4.38 -5.55
N THR A 193 -33.98 -4.82 -6.79
CA THR A 193 -34.33 -4.05 -7.99
C THR A 193 -35.86 -3.94 -8.14
N SER A 194 -36.32 -3.01 -8.94
CA SER A 194 -37.76 -2.80 -9.19
C SER A 194 -38.50 -4.05 -9.70
N THR A 195 -37.79 -4.89 -10.45
CA THR A 195 -38.31 -6.19 -10.96
C THR A 195 -38.39 -7.29 -9.90
N ALA A 196 -37.82 -7.08 -8.69
CA ALA A 196 -37.75 -8.04 -7.60
C ALA A 196 -38.36 -7.50 -6.29
N TYR A 197 -39.31 -6.56 -6.40
CA TYR A 197 -40.12 -6.09 -5.27
C TYR A 197 -41.06 -7.17 -4.77
N TYR A 198 -41.27 -7.23 -3.48
CA TYR A 198 -42.20 -8.15 -2.86
C TYR A 198 -43.62 -7.57 -2.98
N GLN A 199 -44.54 -8.32 -3.60
CA GLN A 199 -45.94 -7.92 -3.71
C GLN A 199 -46.71 -8.34 -2.44
N PHE A 200 -47.31 -7.36 -1.79
CA PHE A 200 -48.25 -7.58 -0.69
C PHE A 200 -49.58 -6.92 -1.00
N GLY A 201 -50.61 -7.72 -1.28
CA GLY A 201 -51.89 -7.23 -1.82
C GLY A 201 -51.71 -6.61 -3.20
N ASN A 202 -52.11 -5.34 -3.37
CA ASN A 202 -51.92 -4.57 -4.59
C ASN A 202 -50.73 -3.61 -4.55
N SER A 203 -49.87 -3.71 -3.52
CA SER A 203 -48.69 -2.86 -3.34
C SER A 203 -47.40 -3.65 -3.48
N PHE A 204 -46.38 -3.01 -4.07
CA PHE A 204 -45.06 -3.58 -4.24
C PHE A 204 -44.10 -2.89 -3.29
N TYR A 205 -43.29 -3.67 -2.57
CA TYR A 205 -42.35 -3.20 -1.56
C TYR A 205 -40.94 -3.64 -1.90
N GLN A 206 -40.00 -2.70 -1.83
CA GLN A 206 -38.61 -3.01 -1.92
C GLN A 206 -38.21 -3.86 -0.71
N THR A 207 -37.48 -4.93 -0.94
CA THR A 207 -36.87 -5.79 0.10
C THR A 207 -35.39 -5.53 0.21
N PHE A 208 -34.84 -5.77 1.39
CA PHE A 208 -33.43 -5.58 1.67
C PHE A 208 -32.80 -6.87 2.13
N ARG A 209 -31.65 -7.18 1.58
CA ARG A 209 -30.81 -8.32 1.97
C ARG A 209 -29.56 -7.81 2.64
N PRO A 210 -29.17 -8.32 3.84
CA PRO A 210 -27.86 -8.00 4.42
C PRO A 210 -26.74 -8.51 3.51
N GLU A 211 -25.67 -7.74 3.37
CA GLU A 211 -24.47 -8.17 2.71
C GLU A 211 -23.62 -9.02 3.65
N PRO A 212 -22.90 -10.03 3.14
CA PRO A 212 -21.94 -10.80 3.94
C PRO A 212 -20.82 -9.89 4.41
N ILE A 213 -20.45 -10.05 5.68
CA ILE A 213 -19.36 -9.30 6.31
C ILE A 213 -18.33 -10.25 6.93
N ASN A 214 -17.11 -9.76 7.05
CA ASN A 214 -16.05 -10.39 7.82
C ASN A 214 -15.52 -9.37 8.84
N PRO A 215 -15.90 -9.48 10.12
CA PRO A 215 -15.42 -8.56 11.15
C PRO A 215 -13.94 -8.77 11.50
N ASP A 216 -13.37 -9.94 11.20
CA ASP A 216 -12.02 -10.35 11.57
C ASP A 216 -10.96 -10.00 10.51
N LEU A 217 -11.31 -9.11 9.58
CA LEU A 217 -10.37 -8.62 8.56
C LEU A 217 -9.20 -7.89 9.22
N ARG A 218 -7.98 -8.30 8.85
CA ARG A 218 -6.73 -7.75 9.36
C ARG A 218 -5.73 -7.44 8.27
N TRP A 219 -4.61 -6.85 8.66
CA TRP A 219 -3.50 -6.58 7.77
C TRP A 219 -2.95 -7.85 7.12
N GLU A 220 -2.74 -7.80 5.81
CA GLU A 220 -1.83 -8.70 5.12
C GLU A 220 -0.41 -8.29 5.48
N ILE A 221 0.45 -9.25 5.89
CA ILE A 221 1.80 -8.97 6.37
C ILE A 221 2.83 -9.57 5.42
N GLY A 222 3.62 -8.71 4.77
CA GLY A 222 4.79 -9.11 4.02
C GLY A 222 6.03 -9.13 4.91
N GLU A 223 6.66 -10.30 5.09
CA GLU A 223 7.93 -10.49 5.80
C GLU A 223 9.05 -10.74 4.81
N THR A 224 10.19 -10.09 4.98
CA THR A 224 11.36 -10.31 4.14
C THR A 224 12.58 -10.53 5.01
N LEU A 225 13.28 -11.65 4.79
CA LEU A 225 14.61 -11.92 5.28
C LEU A 225 15.59 -11.88 4.11
N ASN A 226 16.66 -11.12 4.24
CA ASN A 226 17.70 -10.99 3.21
C ASN A 226 19.09 -11.15 3.81
N LEU A 227 19.92 -11.96 3.18
CA LEU A 227 21.36 -12.09 3.42
C LEU A 227 22.09 -11.67 2.16
N GLY A 228 23.05 -10.78 2.29
CA GLY A 228 23.81 -10.26 1.15
C GLY A 228 25.31 -10.20 1.40
N ILE A 229 26.07 -10.40 0.33
CA ILE A 229 27.50 -10.18 0.27
C ILE A 229 27.77 -9.23 -0.89
N ASP A 230 28.39 -8.09 -0.63
CA ASP A 230 28.91 -7.19 -1.66
C ASP A 230 30.44 -7.36 -1.69
N TYR A 231 31.00 -7.43 -2.87
CA TYR A 231 32.44 -7.63 -3.03
C TYR A 231 33.01 -6.79 -4.18
N SER A 232 34.27 -6.40 -4.02
CA SER A 232 35.12 -5.84 -5.05
C SER A 232 36.44 -6.59 -5.03
N MET A 233 36.93 -6.97 -6.20
CA MET A 233 38.11 -7.83 -6.37
C MET A 233 39.00 -7.31 -7.51
N PHE A 234 40.32 -7.64 -7.41
CA PHE A 234 41.31 -7.42 -8.46
C PHE A 234 41.45 -5.95 -8.89
N ASN A 235 41.64 -5.04 -7.93
CA ASN A 235 41.64 -3.58 -8.14
C ASN A 235 40.38 -3.08 -8.81
N SER A 236 39.22 -3.50 -8.28
CA SER A 236 37.88 -3.14 -8.75
C SER A 236 37.55 -3.59 -10.18
N LYS A 237 38.29 -4.55 -10.73
CA LYS A 237 38.01 -5.13 -12.04
C LYS A 237 36.82 -6.09 -12.03
N LEU A 238 36.47 -6.62 -10.88
CA LEU A 238 35.30 -7.45 -10.67
C LEU A 238 34.56 -6.95 -9.45
N ASN A 239 33.37 -6.41 -9.65
CA ASN A 239 32.48 -5.98 -8.57
C ASN A 239 31.17 -6.74 -8.68
N GLY A 240 30.55 -7.05 -7.54
CA GLY A 240 29.28 -7.73 -7.58
C GLY A 240 28.62 -7.90 -6.23
N SER A 241 27.51 -8.59 -6.26
CA SER A 241 26.79 -8.99 -5.05
C SER A 241 26.16 -10.38 -5.19
N VAL A 242 26.03 -11.04 -4.06
CA VAL A 242 25.26 -12.27 -3.89
C VAL A 242 24.20 -11.99 -2.85
N ASN A 243 22.93 -12.17 -3.20
CA ASN A 243 21.82 -11.99 -2.27
C ASN A 243 21.02 -13.29 -2.20
N ILE A 244 20.65 -13.68 -0.99
CA ILE A 244 19.73 -14.78 -0.71
C ILE A 244 18.57 -14.18 0.05
N TYR A 245 17.36 -14.39 -0.44
CA TYR A 245 16.18 -13.83 0.19
C TYR A 245 15.09 -14.89 0.40
N GLN A 246 14.30 -14.64 1.42
CA GLN A 246 13.01 -15.28 1.65
C GLN A 246 11.98 -14.20 1.92
N LYS A 247 10.93 -14.17 1.11
CA LYS A 247 9.77 -13.29 1.29
C LYS A 247 8.55 -14.15 1.54
N THR A 248 7.86 -13.89 2.66
CA THR A 248 6.63 -14.56 3.03
C THR A 248 5.53 -13.50 3.15
N THR A 249 4.42 -13.69 2.45
CA THR A 249 3.22 -12.88 2.65
C THR A 249 2.22 -13.73 3.42
N LYS A 250 1.86 -13.28 4.61
CA LYS A 250 0.91 -13.93 5.51
C LYS A 250 -0.43 -13.22 5.48
N ASP A 251 -1.49 -13.97 5.79
CA ASP A 251 -2.84 -13.43 5.89
C ASP A 251 -3.27 -12.71 4.61
N LEU A 252 -2.99 -13.30 3.44
CA LEU A 252 -3.35 -12.76 2.12
C LEU A 252 -4.84 -12.41 2.07
N ILE A 253 -5.16 -11.17 1.69
CA ILE A 253 -6.53 -10.71 1.52
C ILE A 253 -7.03 -11.16 0.16
N ALA A 254 -8.09 -12.00 0.15
CA ALA A 254 -8.70 -12.48 -1.07
C ALA A 254 -10.22 -12.60 -0.94
N TYR A 255 -10.91 -12.46 -2.08
CA TYR A 255 -12.35 -12.66 -2.19
C TYR A 255 -12.64 -14.15 -2.32
N THR A 256 -13.12 -14.78 -1.26
CA THR A 256 -13.23 -16.23 -1.11
C THR A 256 -14.67 -16.70 -0.93
N LEU A 257 -14.89 -18.00 -1.19
CA LEU A 257 -16.18 -18.65 -0.96
C LEU A 257 -16.45 -18.86 0.54
N VAL A 258 -17.70 -18.62 0.94
CA VAL A 258 -18.20 -18.90 2.27
C VAL A 258 -19.55 -19.61 2.18
N ASP A 259 -19.94 -20.27 3.26
CA ASP A 259 -21.24 -20.91 3.35
C ASP A 259 -22.36 -19.84 3.37
N PRO A 260 -23.24 -19.80 2.36
CA PRO A 260 -24.30 -18.81 2.28
C PRO A 260 -25.37 -18.97 3.38
N PHE A 261 -25.47 -20.12 4.03
CA PHE A 261 -26.37 -20.33 5.16
C PHE A 261 -25.95 -19.59 6.43
N THR A 262 -24.66 -19.28 6.53
CA THR A 262 -24.11 -18.60 7.71
C THR A 262 -23.82 -17.13 7.45
N ASN A 263 -23.76 -16.67 6.19
CA ASN A 263 -23.29 -15.33 5.87
C ASN A 263 -24.08 -14.59 4.78
N PHE A 264 -25.33 -14.97 4.51
CA PHE A 264 -26.25 -14.32 3.56
C PHE A 264 -25.73 -14.13 2.12
N GLY A 265 -24.52 -14.58 1.83
CA GLY A 265 -23.86 -14.54 0.54
C GLY A 265 -22.86 -15.66 0.44
N ASN A 266 -22.38 -15.92 -0.78
CA ASN A 266 -21.48 -17.04 -1.04
C ASN A 266 -19.99 -16.64 -1.13
N ARG A 267 -19.67 -15.36 -0.95
CA ARG A 267 -18.30 -14.85 -1.01
C ARG A 267 -18.11 -13.65 -0.09
N ILE A 268 -16.91 -13.55 0.52
CA ILE A 268 -16.46 -12.41 1.33
C ILE A 268 -14.98 -12.12 1.08
N ASP A 269 -14.54 -10.92 1.44
CA ASP A 269 -13.12 -10.64 1.63
C ASP A 269 -12.64 -11.29 2.93
N ALA A 270 -11.57 -12.07 2.89
CA ALA A 270 -11.00 -12.73 4.06
C ALA A 270 -9.48 -12.85 3.96
N ASN A 271 -8.82 -12.94 5.11
CA ASN A 271 -7.40 -13.24 5.17
C ASN A 271 -7.24 -14.76 5.05
N ILE A 272 -6.73 -15.23 3.91
CA ILE A 272 -6.62 -16.66 3.60
C ILE A 272 -5.24 -17.00 3.05
N GLY A 273 -4.60 -17.99 3.68
CA GLY A 273 -3.37 -18.59 3.18
C GLY A 273 -2.16 -17.66 3.27
N ASP A 274 -1.03 -18.27 2.95
CA ASP A 274 0.28 -17.62 2.91
C ASP A 274 0.96 -17.90 1.57
N MET A 275 1.80 -16.98 1.14
CA MET A 275 2.62 -17.14 -0.04
C MET A 275 4.09 -16.98 0.33
N GLU A 276 4.93 -17.91 -0.13
CA GLU A 276 6.36 -17.85 0.08
C GLU A 276 7.12 -17.77 -1.24
N ASN A 277 8.14 -16.91 -1.27
CA ASN A 277 9.06 -16.75 -2.39
C ASN A 277 10.50 -16.72 -1.86
N LYS A 278 11.36 -17.58 -2.40
CA LYS A 278 12.78 -17.68 -2.07
C LYS A 278 13.62 -17.60 -3.32
N GLY A 279 14.76 -16.93 -3.23
CA GLY A 279 15.63 -16.83 -4.39
C GLY A 279 17.07 -16.48 -4.02
N ILE A 280 17.92 -16.64 -5.03
CA ILE A 280 19.31 -16.21 -5.03
C ILE A 280 19.49 -15.28 -6.22
N GLU A 281 20.06 -14.12 -5.96
CA GLU A 281 20.40 -13.12 -6.97
C GLU A 281 21.91 -12.94 -7.02
N LEU A 282 22.47 -12.97 -8.22
CA LEU A 282 23.88 -12.78 -8.47
C LEU A 282 24.07 -11.60 -9.42
N THR A 283 24.92 -10.66 -9.01
CA THR A 283 25.30 -9.52 -9.84
C THR A 283 26.79 -9.53 -10.07
N PHE A 284 27.20 -9.34 -11.33
CA PHE A 284 28.61 -9.24 -11.74
C PHE A 284 28.78 -8.01 -12.63
N ASN A 285 29.74 -7.16 -12.29
CA ASN A 285 30.12 -6.01 -13.09
C ASN A 285 31.61 -6.12 -13.43
N VAL A 286 31.92 -6.22 -14.70
CA VAL A 286 33.29 -6.33 -15.21
C VAL A 286 33.50 -5.26 -16.29
N PRO A 287 34.40 -4.30 -16.10
CA PRO A 287 34.73 -3.35 -17.15
C PRO A 287 35.50 -4.09 -18.27
N LEU A 288 34.92 -4.16 -19.47
CA LEU A 288 35.51 -4.88 -20.60
C LEU A 288 36.60 -4.07 -21.30
N MET A 289 36.54 -2.75 -21.25
CA MET A 289 37.56 -1.83 -21.77
C MET A 289 37.69 -0.61 -20.86
N GLN A 290 38.90 -0.26 -20.51
CA GLN A 290 39.24 0.98 -19.84
C GLN A 290 40.38 1.60 -20.65
N THR A 291 40.06 2.59 -21.47
CA THR A 291 41.05 3.38 -22.23
C THR A 291 41.09 4.79 -21.66
N ASP A 292 42.28 5.34 -21.50
CA ASP A 292 42.49 6.68 -20.95
C ASP A 292 41.97 7.81 -21.86
N ASP A 293 41.42 7.48 -23.04
CA ASP A 293 41.03 8.43 -24.10
C ASP A 293 39.49 8.53 -24.32
N TYR A 294 38.65 7.95 -23.47
CA TYR A 294 37.19 8.10 -23.53
C TYR A 294 36.57 8.19 -22.15
#